data_f7e8e5702b98bcb7eb1a2e7288e06b14
#
_entry.id   f7e8e5702b98bcb7eb1a2e7288e06b14
#
_cell.length_a   1.000
_cell.length_b   1.000
_cell.length_c   1.000
_cell.angle_alpha   90.00
_cell.angle_beta   90.00
_cell.angle_gamma   90.00
#
_symmetry.space_group_name_H-M   'P 1'
#
loop_
_entity.id
_entity.type
_entity.pdbx_description
1 polymer ?
#
loop_
_entity_poly.entity_id
_entity_poly.type
_entity_poly.pdbx_seq_one_letter_code
_entity_poly.pdbx_strand_id
1 'polypeptide(L)'
;MAAMMLSLSAMAANIKTDREWYLAGEQMKVSVTVDDAHIAYAELCDTYGLAASTIVGLNDGEGTGTIELPANMHSGYYALNVYTRNSRKVCNKLVAVINTMSKSADDDMKWVVADRCQVQAEGACTMTDVISPDMPEREGHLIKAHVKNTYDGKTYSRQQITPSLSIVGMQIHYFEGKMINDTTAVFYIHGIHGKLPLVLSAVTDTDVSLPIEMISPFAALLPKELPHLVFNYKRSEVEARSLEMQRHQMAIAPVKHELQIGVFTDEATEEAVPLAYSPMVFGTSPDLTYNLDEYRQFFTIREVLVEYVDCVRKVKNNGRTQLIVRRGEDHYNPSLSTLVLIDGMPVVDVERLLSYDARRIHYINIYGGQYTFGNGAYNGILSFVTRSGQLTNYRTEPNMQYLVYDFPQ
;
A
#
# COMPACT_ATOMS: atom_id res chain seq x y z
N MET A 1 33.63 -23.10 -32.13
CA MET A 1 33.20 -22.47 -30.87
C MET A 1 32.93 -21.00 -31.15
N ALA A 2 31.68 -20.64 -31.37
CA ALA A 2 31.27 -19.24 -31.53
C ALA A 2 30.91 -18.70 -30.15
N ALA A 3 31.71 -17.77 -29.68
CA ALA A 3 31.42 -17.03 -28.46
C ALA A 3 30.24 -16.08 -28.73
N MET A 4 29.11 -16.41 -28.17
CA MET A 4 27.94 -15.55 -28.16
C MET A 4 28.23 -14.43 -27.16
N MET A 5 28.70 -13.29 -27.67
CA MET A 5 28.77 -12.05 -26.89
C MET A 5 27.33 -11.62 -26.62
N LEU A 6 26.83 -11.89 -25.39
CA LEU A 6 25.69 -11.18 -24.85
C LEU A 6 26.11 -9.72 -24.73
N SER A 7 25.63 -8.90 -25.67
CA SER A 7 25.62 -7.44 -25.50
C SER A 7 24.69 -7.14 -24.33
N LEU A 8 25.26 -6.81 -23.16
CA LEU A 8 24.50 -6.09 -22.14
C LEU A 8 24.14 -4.74 -22.78
N SER A 9 22.93 -4.65 -23.31
CA SER A 9 22.35 -3.36 -23.66
C SER A 9 22.26 -2.56 -22.36
N ALA A 10 22.96 -1.43 -22.33
CA ALA A 10 22.85 -0.50 -21.22
C ALA A 10 21.40 -0.04 -21.17
N MET A 11 20.66 -0.40 -20.13
CA MET A 11 19.30 0.12 -19.87
C MET A 11 19.38 1.64 -19.92
N ALA A 12 18.77 2.25 -20.93
CA ALA A 12 18.63 3.69 -21.03
C ALA A 12 17.37 4.08 -20.27
N ALA A 13 17.50 4.38 -18.99
CA ALA A 13 16.41 5.00 -18.26
C ALA A 13 16.43 6.51 -18.52
N ASN A 14 15.25 7.12 -18.73
CA ASN A 14 15.10 8.55 -18.93
C ASN A 14 14.07 9.10 -17.95
N ILE A 15 14.37 10.27 -17.36
CA ILE A 15 13.49 10.96 -16.42
C ILE A 15 13.15 12.33 -16.98
N LYS A 16 11.86 12.62 -17.06
CA LYS A 16 11.35 13.96 -17.37
C LYS A 16 10.43 14.41 -16.27
N THR A 17 10.53 15.68 -15.89
CA THR A 17 9.58 16.35 -15.00
C THR A 17 8.83 17.41 -15.79
N ASP A 18 7.62 17.71 -15.41
CA ASP A 18 6.79 18.72 -16.10
C ASP A 18 7.32 20.15 -15.92
N ARG A 19 8.18 20.37 -14.90
CA ARG A 19 8.78 21.68 -14.60
C ARG A 19 10.25 21.54 -14.18
N GLU A 20 10.98 22.65 -14.18
CA GLU A 20 12.37 22.72 -13.70
C GLU A 20 12.46 22.97 -12.20
N TRP A 21 11.45 23.65 -11.62
CA TRP A 21 11.36 23.96 -10.20
C TRP A 21 9.92 23.87 -9.71
N TYR A 22 9.74 23.68 -8.43
CA TYR A 22 8.43 23.48 -7.78
C TYR A 22 8.34 24.30 -6.49
N LEU A 23 7.10 24.62 -6.09
CA LEU A 23 6.82 25.09 -4.75
C LEU A 23 6.61 23.89 -3.82
N ALA A 24 7.04 24.01 -2.56
CA ALA A 24 6.64 23.05 -1.53
C ALA A 24 5.11 23.06 -1.43
N GLY A 25 4.50 21.85 -1.41
CA GLY A 25 3.06 21.69 -1.47
C GLY A 25 2.45 21.53 -2.87
N GLU A 26 3.25 21.64 -3.96
CA GLU A 26 2.79 21.34 -5.32
C GLU A 26 2.88 19.83 -5.63
N GLN A 27 2.24 19.45 -6.73
CA GLN A 27 2.41 18.14 -7.37
C GLN A 27 3.49 18.20 -8.44
N MET A 28 4.36 17.21 -8.47
CA MET A 28 5.38 17.01 -9.49
C MET A 28 5.01 15.81 -10.34
N LYS A 29 4.83 16.00 -11.64
CA LYS A 29 4.66 14.90 -12.59
C LYS A 29 6.02 14.40 -13.06
N VAL A 30 6.22 13.09 -12.93
CA VAL A 30 7.45 12.41 -13.33
C VAL A 30 7.12 11.41 -14.44
N SER A 31 7.67 11.62 -15.63
CA SER A 31 7.60 10.65 -16.72
C SER A 31 8.89 9.84 -16.76
N VAL A 32 8.73 8.53 -16.79
CA VAL A 32 9.81 7.55 -16.70
C VAL A 32 9.78 6.66 -17.93
N THR A 33 10.94 6.42 -18.54
CA THR A 33 11.11 5.40 -19.57
C THR A 33 12.22 4.46 -19.13
N VAL A 34 11.92 3.16 -18.99
CA VAL A 34 12.88 2.11 -18.59
C VAL A 34 12.56 0.85 -19.35
N ASP A 35 13.57 0.28 -20.02
CA ASP A 35 13.40 -0.97 -20.75
C ASP A 35 13.24 -2.16 -19.80
N ASP A 36 12.39 -3.13 -20.18
CA ASP A 36 12.22 -4.43 -19.52
C ASP A 36 11.82 -4.35 -18.01
N ALA A 37 10.94 -3.40 -17.69
CA ALA A 37 10.38 -3.25 -16.35
C ALA A 37 8.88 -2.89 -16.40
N HIS A 38 8.14 -3.33 -15.39
CA HIS A 38 6.71 -3.03 -15.21
C HIS A 38 6.46 -2.00 -14.10
N ILE A 39 7.44 -1.79 -13.23
CA ILE A 39 7.34 -0.88 -12.09
C ILE A 39 8.67 -0.14 -11.92
N ALA A 40 8.58 1.16 -11.72
CA ALA A 40 9.69 2.02 -11.34
C ALA A 40 9.39 2.75 -10.02
N TYR A 41 10.42 2.98 -9.24
CA TYR A 41 10.37 3.73 -8.01
C TYR A 41 10.99 5.11 -8.27
N ALA A 42 10.26 6.15 -7.94
CA ALA A 42 10.72 7.52 -8.00
C ALA A 42 10.74 8.11 -6.59
N GLU A 43 11.90 8.50 -6.13
CA GLU A 43 12.11 9.09 -4.80
C GLU A 43 12.85 10.42 -4.88
N LEU A 44 12.39 11.39 -4.11
CA LEU A 44 12.96 12.71 -4.00
C LEU A 44 13.67 12.80 -2.65
N CYS A 45 14.99 12.86 -2.66
CA CYS A 45 15.83 12.84 -1.47
C CYS A 45 16.65 14.12 -1.34
N ASP A 46 16.83 14.56 -0.11
CA ASP A 46 17.91 15.47 0.26
C ASP A 46 19.05 14.71 0.94
N THR A 47 20.01 15.43 1.53
CA THR A 47 21.13 14.82 2.26
C THR A 47 20.72 14.22 3.60
N TYR A 48 19.51 14.48 4.09
CA TYR A 48 19.01 14.04 5.40
C TYR A 48 18.03 12.88 5.31
N GLY A 49 17.28 12.78 4.22
CA GLY A 49 16.28 11.73 4.11
C GLY A 49 15.47 11.72 2.81
N LEU A 50 14.52 10.79 2.76
CA LEU A 50 13.50 10.71 1.73
C LEU A 50 12.43 11.77 2.02
N ALA A 51 12.29 12.75 1.12
CA ALA A 51 11.34 13.85 1.28
C ALA A 51 9.97 13.53 0.68
N ALA A 52 9.94 12.87 -0.48
CA ALA A 52 8.71 12.47 -1.16
C ALA A 52 8.98 11.33 -2.14
N SER A 53 7.96 10.55 -2.50
CA SER A 53 8.14 9.40 -3.39
C SER A 53 6.84 9.01 -4.08
N THR A 54 6.96 8.23 -5.15
CA THR A 54 5.84 7.56 -5.82
C THR A 54 6.30 6.28 -6.49
N ILE A 55 5.35 5.38 -6.73
CA ILE A 55 5.57 4.14 -7.48
C ILE A 55 4.88 4.32 -8.84
N VAL A 56 5.64 4.10 -9.91
CA VAL A 56 5.17 4.32 -11.28
C VAL A 56 4.96 2.96 -11.95
N GLY A 57 3.73 2.67 -12.35
CA GLY A 57 3.45 1.56 -13.25
C GLY A 57 3.97 1.88 -14.65
N LEU A 58 4.60 0.90 -15.29
CA LEU A 58 5.15 1.02 -16.63
C LEU A 58 4.36 0.12 -17.59
N ASN A 59 3.93 0.70 -18.69
CA ASN A 59 3.34 0.00 -19.82
C ASN A 59 4.32 0.08 -20.99
N ASP A 60 4.78 -1.05 -21.49
CA ASP A 60 5.84 -1.12 -22.51
C ASP A 60 7.09 -0.28 -22.16
N GLY A 61 7.43 -0.24 -20.87
CA GLY A 61 8.61 0.48 -20.37
C GLY A 61 8.39 1.98 -20.16
N GLU A 62 7.20 2.52 -20.40
CA GLU A 62 6.87 3.93 -20.19
C GLU A 62 5.78 4.12 -19.13
N GLY A 63 5.93 5.14 -18.29
CA GLY A 63 4.95 5.47 -17.28
C GLY A 63 5.05 6.91 -16.78
N THR A 64 3.99 7.36 -16.13
CA THR A 64 3.95 8.67 -15.50
C THR A 64 3.40 8.54 -14.09
N GLY A 65 4.11 9.07 -13.13
CA GLY A 65 3.68 9.14 -11.73
C GLY A 65 3.57 10.58 -11.25
N THR A 66 2.89 10.76 -10.14
CA THR A 66 2.78 12.06 -9.47
C THR A 66 3.40 11.97 -8.09
N ILE A 67 4.33 12.86 -7.77
CA ILE A 67 4.89 13.02 -6.42
C ILE A 67 4.22 14.21 -5.76
N GLU A 68 3.55 13.98 -4.64
CA GLU A 68 3.03 15.03 -3.77
C GLU A 68 4.18 15.62 -2.96
N LEU A 69 4.48 16.91 -3.16
CA LEU A 69 5.55 17.58 -2.41
C LEU A 69 4.99 18.06 -1.07
N PRO A 70 5.54 17.61 0.08
CA PRO A 70 5.13 18.13 1.39
C PRO A 70 5.29 19.64 1.50
N ALA A 71 4.30 20.31 2.09
CA ALA A 71 4.33 21.77 2.25
C ALA A 71 5.43 22.27 3.21
N ASN A 72 5.98 21.39 4.03
CA ASN A 72 7.06 21.67 4.99
C ASN A 72 8.47 21.39 4.44
N MET A 73 8.61 21.04 3.15
CA MET A 73 9.92 20.88 2.53
C MET A 73 10.72 22.18 2.62
N HIS A 74 12.02 22.07 2.79
CA HIS A 74 12.93 23.22 2.75
C HIS A 74 13.21 23.65 1.33
N SER A 75 13.52 24.94 1.14
CA SER A 75 14.05 25.41 -0.15
C SER A 75 15.42 24.81 -0.39
N GLY A 76 15.64 24.28 -1.60
CA GLY A 76 16.90 23.65 -1.96
C GLY A 76 16.81 22.77 -3.18
N TYR A 77 17.92 22.17 -3.58
CA TYR A 77 17.94 21.09 -4.53
C TYR A 77 17.71 19.75 -3.85
N TYR A 78 17.01 18.90 -4.56
CA TYR A 78 16.75 17.50 -4.22
C TYR A 78 17.21 16.59 -5.34
N ALA A 79 17.66 15.39 -5.00
CA ALA A 79 17.94 14.33 -5.96
C ALA A 79 16.64 13.56 -6.25
N LEU A 80 16.13 13.65 -7.47
CA LEU A 80 15.10 12.74 -7.97
C LEU A 80 15.78 11.50 -8.49
N ASN A 81 15.66 10.39 -7.77
CA ASN A 81 16.22 9.09 -8.11
C ASN A 81 15.13 8.21 -8.70
N VAL A 82 15.37 7.61 -9.85
CA VAL A 82 14.46 6.62 -10.45
C VAL A 82 15.20 5.33 -10.70
N TYR A 83 14.65 4.24 -10.24
CA TYR A 83 15.22 2.90 -10.36
C TYR A 83 14.13 1.82 -10.41
N THR A 84 14.53 0.62 -10.79
CA THR A 84 13.71 -0.59 -10.74
C THR A 84 14.39 -1.62 -9.86
N ARG A 85 13.64 -2.56 -9.30
CA ARG A 85 14.25 -3.62 -8.47
C ARG A 85 15.12 -4.59 -9.26
N ASN A 86 14.94 -4.66 -10.57
CA ASN A 86 15.71 -5.55 -11.45
C ASN A 86 17.08 -4.97 -11.84
N SER A 87 17.28 -3.66 -11.69
CA SER A 87 18.48 -2.96 -12.17
C SER A 87 19.41 -2.58 -11.02
N ARG A 88 20.71 -2.51 -11.32
CA ARG A 88 21.70 -1.90 -10.44
C ARG A 88 21.87 -0.40 -10.68
N LYS A 89 21.30 0.12 -11.77
CA LYS A 89 21.45 1.52 -12.17
C LYS A 89 20.32 2.36 -11.58
N VAL A 90 20.67 3.56 -11.19
CA VAL A 90 19.77 4.62 -10.78
C VAL A 90 19.89 5.75 -11.76
N CYS A 91 18.78 6.24 -12.27
CA CYS A 91 18.73 7.50 -13.01
C CYS A 91 18.49 8.63 -12.03
N ASN A 92 19.25 9.69 -12.16
CA ASN A 92 19.20 10.83 -11.26
C ASN A 92 18.90 12.13 -12.03
N LYS A 93 18.11 13.00 -11.39
CA LYS A 93 17.86 14.35 -11.85
C LYS A 93 17.83 15.31 -10.66
N LEU A 94 18.44 16.49 -10.79
CA LEU A 94 18.28 17.57 -9.82
C LEU A 94 16.92 18.23 -10.01
N VAL A 95 16.23 18.47 -8.90
CA VAL A 95 14.94 19.19 -8.84
C VAL A 95 15.06 20.29 -7.80
N ALA A 96 14.71 21.52 -8.17
CA ALA A 96 14.66 22.64 -7.25
C ALA A 96 13.27 22.74 -6.61
N VAL A 97 13.20 22.82 -5.29
CA VAL A 97 11.99 23.08 -4.51
C VAL A 97 12.15 24.38 -3.77
N ILE A 98 11.12 25.21 -3.82
CA ILE A 98 11.07 26.52 -3.18
C ILE A 98 9.96 26.53 -2.14
N ASN A 99 10.29 26.84 -0.90
CA ASN A 99 9.30 27.06 0.15
C ASN A 99 9.16 28.55 0.43
N THR A 100 8.04 29.12 0.00
CA THR A 100 7.74 30.55 0.22
C THR A 100 7.27 30.88 1.64
N MET A 101 6.97 29.87 2.43
CA MET A 101 6.45 30.00 3.80
C MET A 101 7.55 29.86 4.87
N SER A 102 8.65 29.21 4.53
CA SER A 102 9.79 29.02 5.41
C SER A 102 10.87 30.04 5.11
N LYS A 103 11.33 30.76 6.11
CA LYS A 103 12.56 31.57 6.02
C LYS A 103 13.72 30.68 6.44
N SER A 104 14.39 30.04 5.47
CA SER A 104 15.69 29.44 5.71
C SER A 104 16.77 30.50 5.66
N ALA A 105 17.75 30.43 6.58
CA ALA A 105 18.89 31.36 6.60
C ALA A 105 19.81 31.21 5.36
N ASP A 106 19.68 30.10 4.64
CA ASP A 106 20.51 29.76 3.48
C ASP A 106 19.81 30.05 2.13
N ASP A 107 18.62 30.68 2.16
CA ASP A 107 17.86 30.97 0.94
C ASP A 107 18.42 32.23 0.25
N ASP A 108 19.28 32.03 -0.74
CA ASP A 108 19.68 33.08 -1.70
C ASP A 108 18.54 33.37 -2.70
N MET A 109 17.39 33.75 -2.15
CA MET A 109 16.25 34.18 -2.96
C MET A 109 16.39 35.65 -3.32
N LYS A 110 16.79 35.93 -4.56
CA LYS A 110 16.92 37.31 -5.04
C LYS A 110 15.71 37.68 -5.89
N TRP A 111 15.08 38.79 -5.46
CA TRP A 111 14.06 39.43 -6.30
C TRP A 111 14.74 40.08 -7.50
N VAL A 112 14.42 39.58 -8.71
CA VAL A 112 14.95 40.14 -9.93
C VAL A 112 13.82 40.62 -10.80
N VAL A 113 13.98 41.74 -11.48
CA VAL A 113 13.12 42.15 -12.58
C VAL A 113 13.49 41.25 -13.77
N ALA A 114 12.99 40.02 -13.80
CA ALA A 114 13.22 39.05 -14.84
C ALA A 114 11.89 38.74 -15.57
N ASP A 115 11.99 38.30 -16.79
CA ASP A 115 10.80 37.89 -17.56
C ASP A 115 10.18 36.58 -17.02
N ARG A 116 11.00 35.72 -16.40
CA ARG A 116 10.60 34.45 -15.78
C ARG A 116 11.49 34.12 -14.57
N CYS A 117 11.00 33.21 -13.70
CA CYS A 117 11.81 32.64 -12.64
C CYS A 117 12.97 31.79 -13.20
N GLN A 118 14.11 31.83 -12.53
CA GLN A 118 15.30 31.06 -12.91
C GLN A 118 15.90 30.40 -11.67
N VAL A 119 16.29 29.15 -11.80
CA VAL A 119 17.02 28.39 -10.80
C VAL A 119 18.43 28.12 -11.28
N GLN A 120 19.39 28.28 -10.38
CA GLN A 120 20.80 28.01 -10.65
C GLN A 120 21.40 27.16 -9.53
N ALA A 121 22.19 26.17 -9.92
CA ALA A 121 22.91 25.30 -9.00
C ALA A 121 24.36 25.79 -8.86
N GLU A 122 24.79 26.07 -7.62
CA GLU A 122 26.15 26.47 -7.34
C GLU A 122 26.83 25.45 -6.42
N GLY A 123 28.01 24.96 -6.79
CA GLY A 123 28.78 23.98 -6.02
C GLY A 123 28.73 22.56 -6.57
N ALA A 124 29.24 21.63 -5.77
CA ALA A 124 29.34 20.22 -6.16
C ALA A 124 28.01 19.49 -5.98
N CYS A 125 27.83 18.44 -6.78
CA CYS A 125 26.70 17.53 -6.71
C CYS A 125 27.22 16.10 -6.78
N THR A 126 26.91 15.28 -5.77
CA THR A 126 27.28 13.86 -5.76
C THR A 126 26.07 13.02 -5.40
N MET A 127 25.48 12.39 -6.43
CA MET A 127 24.31 11.53 -6.31
C MET A 127 24.71 10.05 -6.38
N THR A 128 23.85 9.18 -5.86
CA THR A 128 24.02 7.73 -5.92
C THR A 128 23.47 7.21 -7.24
N ASP A 129 24.32 6.57 -8.04
CA ASP A 129 23.96 6.02 -9.36
C ASP A 129 23.84 4.49 -9.38
N VAL A 130 24.05 3.83 -8.25
CA VAL A 130 24.02 2.38 -8.10
C VAL A 130 23.18 1.95 -6.90
N ILE A 131 22.34 0.94 -7.10
CA ILE A 131 21.55 0.29 -6.08
C ILE A 131 21.81 -1.22 -6.08
N SER A 132 21.65 -1.87 -4.93
CA SER A 132 21.64 -3.33 -4.88
C SER A 132 20.34 -3.87 -5.46
N PRO A 133 20.39 -4.81 -6.43
CA PRO A 133 19.18 -5.41 -6.98
C PRO A 133 18.41 -6.14 -5.88
N ASP A 134 17.10 -6.10 -5.99
CA ASP A 134 16.18 -6.80 -5.11
C ASP A 134 15.43 -7.92 -5.88
N MET A 135 14.46 -8.54 -5.25
CA MET A 135 13.58 -9.53 -5.88
C MET A 135 12.83 -8.89 -7.06
N PRO A 136 12.82 -9.53 -8.24
CA PRO A 136 12.18 -8.98 -9.42
C PRO A 136 10.64 -8.94 -9.29
N GLU A 137 10.02 -7.90 -9.85
CA GLU A 137 8.58 -7.68 -9.87
C GLU A 137 7.94 -8.16 -11.18
N ARG A 138 8.15 -9.43 -11.52
CA ARG A 138 7.63 -10.04 -12.76
C ARG A 138 6.17 -10.50 -12.62
N GLU A 139 5.75 -10.84 -11.40
CA GLU A 139 4.43 -11.39 -11.09
C GLU A 139 3.48 -10.34 -10.49
N GLY A 140 3.85 -9.07 -10.54
CA GLY A 140 3.12 -7.96 -9.94
C GLY A 140 3.97 -7.14 -8.99
N HIS A 141 3.34 -6.18 -8.34
CA HIS A 141 3.99 -5.31 -7.36
C HIS A 141 4.38 -6.10 -6.11
N LEU A 142 5.64 -6.00 -5.71
CA LEU A 142 6.19 -6.72 -4.56
C LEU A 142 6.15 -5.85 -3.29
N ILE A 143 5.33 -6.26 -2.34
CA ILE A 143 5.32 -5.70 -0.98
C ILE A 143 6.08 -6.64 -0.04
N LYS A 144 6.93 -6.07 0.82
CA LYS A 144 7.66 -6.78 1.86
C LYS A 144 7.19 -6.34 3.24
N ALA A 145 7.18 -7.25 4.18
CA ALA A 145 6.87 -6.95 5.57
C ALA A 145 7.82 -7.68 6.52
N HIS A 146 8.14 -7.03 7.63
CA HIS A 146 8.86 -7.63 8.75
C HIS A 146 7.85 -8.27 9.70
N VAL A 147 8.05 -9.55 10.01
CA VAL A 147 7.25 -10.30 10.97
C VAL A 147 8.09 -10.52 12.22
N LYS A 148 7.61 -10.09 13.37
CA LYS A 148 8.24 -10.43 14.65
C LYS A 148 7.87 -11.87 15.01
N ASN A 149 8.75 -12.80 14.66
CA ASN A 149 8.50 -14.24 14.79
C ASN A 149 8.57 -14.79 16.24
N THR A 150 8.76 -13.92 17.23
CA THR A 150 8.79 -14.29 18.66
C THR A 150 7.63 -13.59 19.37
N TYR A 151 6.78 -14.38 20.01
CA TYR A 151 5.63 -13.91 20.77
C TYR A 151 5.42 -14.77 22.01
N ASP A 152 5.19 -14.12 23.16
CA ASP A 152 4.99 -14.76 24.47
C ASP A 152 6.07 -15.83 24.80
N GLY A 153 7.33 -15.48 24.57
CA GLY A 153 8.49 -16.33 24.85
C GLY A 153 8.69 -17.50 23.88
N LYS A 154 7.84 -17.66 22.87
CA LYS A 154 7.94 -18.70 21.85
C LYS A 154 8.39 -18.11 20.53
N THR A 155 9.35 -18.75 19.86
CA THR A 155 9.81 -18.40 18.51
C THR A 155 9.24 -19.37 17.49
N TYR A 156 8.73 -18.82 16.38
CA TYR A 156 8.10 -19.56 15.28
C TYR A 156 9.01 -19.55 14.06
N SER A 157 9.11 -20.69 13.40
CA SER A 157 9.82 -20.81 12.13
C SER A 157 8.95 -20.32 10.98
N ARG A 158 9.58 -20.01 9.83
CA ARG A 158 8.88 -19.55 8.63
C ARG A 158 7.77 -20.49 8.11
N GLN A 159 7.89 -21.81 8.36
CA GLN A 159 6.90 -22.81 7.95
C GLN A 159 5.63 -22.77 8.80
N GLN A 160 5.71 -22.18 9.99
CA GLN A 160 4.59 -22.06 10.92
C GLN A 160 3.84 -20.73 10.79
N ILE A 161 4.32 -19.81 9.94
CA ILE A 161 3.77 -18.46 9.82
C ILE A 161 3.12 -18.30 8.44
N THR A 162 1.86 -17.91 8.46
CA THR A 162 1.08 -17.54 7.28
C THR A 162 0.86 -16.05 7.28
N PRO A 163 1.61 -15.27 6.47
CA PRO A 163 1.37 -13.85 6.31
C PRO A 163 0.27 -13.61 5.27
N SER A 164 -0.58 -12.61 5.50
CA SER A 164 -1.59 -12.19 4.53
C SER A 164 -1.66 -10.67 4.39
N LEU A 165 -2.06 -10.23 3.20
CA LEU A 165 -2.37 -8.86 2.85
C LEU A 165 -3.78 -8.80 2.30
N SER A 166 -4.59 -7.88 2.78
CA SER A 166 -5.92 -7.63 2.25
C SER A 166 -6.18 -6.15 2.03
N ILE A 167 -6.97 -5.84 1.00
CA ILE A 167 -7.48 -4.49 0.78
C ILE A 167 -8.82 -4.39 1.50
N VAL A 168 -8.96 -3.39 2.37
CA VAL A 168 -10.22 -3.15 3.08
C VAL A 168 -11.22 -2.51 2.14
N GLY A 169 -12.42 -3.09 2.06
CA GLY A 169 -13.49 -2.61 1.22
C GLY A 169 -14.61 -3.63 1.04
N MET A 170 -15.57 -3.29 0.19
CA MET A 170 -16.74 -4.15 -0.07
C MET A 170 -16.47 -5.25 -1.12
N GLN A 171 -15.21 -5.45 -1.49
CA GLN A 171 -14.74 -6.51 -2.39
C GLN A 171 -13.67 -7.35 -1.67
N ILE A 172 -13.55 -8.60 -2.07
CA ILE A 172 -12.51 -9.48 -1.53
C ILE A 172 -11.25 -9.36 -2.38
N HIS A 173 -10.25 -8.67 -1.85
CA HIS A 173 -8.88 -8.65 -2.34
C HIS A 173 -7.96 -9.15 -1.24
N TYR A 174 -7.76 -10.44 -1.19
CA TYR A 174 -6.98 -11.15 -0.18
C TYR A 174 -5.81 -11.87 -0.86
N PHE A 175 -4.61 -11.67 -0.35
CA PHE A 175 -3.37 -12.25 -0.86
C PHE A 175 -2.64 -12.93 0.29
N GLU A 176 -2.40 -14.22 0.17
CA GLU A 176 -1.53 -14.91 1.10
C GLU A 176 -0.10 -14.80 0.60
N GLY A 177 0.77 -14.27 1.46
CA GLY A 177 2.18 -14.08 1.17
C GLY A 177 3.02 -15.31 1.47
N LYS A 178 4.31 -15.16 1.28
CA LYS A 178 5.31 -16.19 1.57
C LYS A 178 6.39 -15.66 2.50
N MET A 179 6.72 -16.41 3.53
CA MET A 179 7.90 -16.15 4.34
C MET A 179 9.15 -16.58 3.57
N ILE A 180 10.03 -15.63 3.22
CA ILE A 180 11.32 -15.90 2.56
C ILE A 180 12.41 -16.29 3.55
N ASN A 181 12.30 -15.80 4.79
CA ASN A 181 13.08 -16.21 5.96
C ASN A 181 12.18 -16.15 7.20
N ASP A 182 12.74 -16.29 8.40
CA ASP A 182 11.95 -16.36 9.63
C ASP A 182 11.30 -15.03 10.04
N THR A 183 11.70 -13.91 9.43
CA THR A 183 11.23 -12.57 9.80
C THR A 183 10.76 -11.72 8.63
N THR A 184 10.83 -12.22 7.40
CA THR A 184 10.46 -11.43 6.22
C THR A 184 9.40 -12.15 5.39
N ALA A 185 8.25 -11.50 5.26
CA ALA A 185 7.17 -11.88 4.38
C ALA A 185 7.23 -11.11 3.06
N VAL A 186 6.77 -11.73 1.97
CA VAL A 186 6.63 -11.10 0.65
C VAL A 186 5.25 -11.38 0.07
N PHE A 187 4.70 -10.38 -0.61
CA PHE A 187 3.40 -10.42 -1.27
C PHE A 187 3.55 -9.92 -2.70
N TYR A 188 3.01 -10.66 -3.66
CA TYR A 188 2.90 -10.23 -5.05
C TYR A 188 1.48 -9.77 -5.33
N ILE A 189 1.31 -8.48 -5.60
CA ILE A 189 0.01 -7.84 -5.79
C ILE A 189 -0.16 -7.49 -7.26
N HIS A 190 -1.27 -7.90 -7.85
CA HIS A 190 -1.61 -7.61 -9.24
C HIS A 190 -3.06 -7.14 -9.36
N GLY A 191 -3.33 -6.28 -10.35
CA GLY A 191 -4.67 -5.77 -10.62
C GLY A 191 -5.22 -4.80 -9.57
N ILE A 192 -4.36 -4.25 -8.71
CA ILE A 192 -4.71 -3.27 -7.69
C ILE A 192 -3.97 -1.97 -8.01
N HIS A 193 -4.69 -0.85 -8.02
CA HIS A 193 -4.18 0.47 -8.40
C HIS A 193 -4.71 1.56 -7.50
N GLY A 194 -3.92 2.63 -7.33
CA GLY A 194 -4.30 3.82 -6.58
C GLY A 194 -4.20 3.70 -5.07
N LYS A 195 -4.67 4.71 -4.37
CA LYS A 195 -4.61 4.78 -2.90
C LYS A 195 -5.73 3.97 -2.27
N LEU A 196 -5.38 2.88 -1.61
CA LEU A 196 -6.33 1.98 -0.97
C LEU A 196 -5.89 1.62 0.45
N PRO A 197 -6.85 1.40 1.36
CA PRO A 197 -6.55 0.92 2.70
C PRO A 197 -6.20 -0.56 2.64
N LEU A 198 -5.07 -0.93 3.24
CA LEU A 198 -4.67 -2.32 3.34
C LEU A 198 -4.41 -2.75 4.80
N VAL A 199 -4.56 -4.04 5.02
CA VAL A 199 -4.22 -4.68 6.29
C VAL A 199 -3.20 -5.78 6.04
N LEU A 200 -2.13 -5.75 6.81
CA LEU A 200 -1.17 -6.85 6.92
C LEU A 200 -1.47 -7.66 8.16
N SER A 201 -1.44 -8.97 8.05
CA SER A 201 -1.52 -9.88 9.18
C SER A 201 -0.54 -11.03 9.05
N ALA A 202 -0.14 -11.61 10.16
CA ALA A 202 0.66 -12.82 10.20
C ALA A 202 0.12 -13.73 11.31
N VAL A 203 -0.25 -14.95 10.95
CA VAL A 203 -0.87 -15.91 11.86
C VAL A 203 -0.08 -17.19 11.83
N THR A 204 0.10 -17.82 12.99
CA THR A 204 0.78 -19.11 13.08
C THR A 204 -0.17 -20.28 12.84
N ASP A 205 0.39 -21.47 12.60
CA ASP A 205 -0.31 -22.75 12.54
C ASP A 205 -1.16 -23.08 13.78
N THR A 206 -0.92 -22.36 14.87
CA THR A 206 -1.68 -22.45 16.13
C THR A 206 -2.58 -21.23 16.35
N ASP A 207 -2.91 -20.48 15.29
CA ASP A 207 -3.75 -19.28 15.29
C ASP A 207 -3.24 -18.15 16.21
N VAL A 208 -1.95 -18.05 16.47
CA VAL A 208 -1.36 -16.91 17.18
C VAL A 208 -1.09 -15.78 16.19
N SER A 209 -1.63 -14.60 16.46
CA SER A 209 -1.33 -13.40 15.67
C SER A 209 0.03 -12.84 16.07
N LEU A 210 0.92 -12.65 15.08
CA LEU A 210 2.26 -12.11 15.25
C LEU A 210 2.32 -10.65 14.76
N PRO A 211 3.10 -9.78 15.43
CA PRO A 211 3.31 -8.42 14.93
C PRO A 211 3.95 -8.44 13.54
N ILE A 212 3.35 -7.68 12.64
CA ILE A 212 3.80 -7.51 11.27
C ILE A 212 3.83 -6.03 10.89
N GLU A 213 4.86 -5.63 10.18
CA GLU A 213 5.07 -4.24 9.77
C GLU A 213 5.63 -4.18 8.35
N MET A 214 5.08 -3.30 7.51
CA MET A 214 5.52 -3.13 6.13
C MET A 214 6.94 -2.56 6.08
N ILE A 215 7.77 -3.16 5.25
CA ILE A 215 9.09 -2.61 4.92
C ILE A 215 8.89 -1.59 3.80
N SER A 216 9.44 -0.39 3.97
CA SER A 216 9.39 0.65 2.93
C SER A 216 9.81 0.08 1.57
N PRO A 217 9.05 0.30 0.50
CA PRO A 217 9.45 -0.12 -0.84
C PRO A 217 10.58 0.75 -1.41
N PHE A 218 10.85 1.90 -0.79
CA PHE A 218 11.83 2.88 -1.24
C PHE A 218 13.19 2.64 -0.58
N ALA A 219 14.24 2.78 -1.36
CA ALA A 219 15.62 2.57 -0.92
C ALA A 219 16.19 3.74 -0.13
N ALA A 220 15.58 4.93 -0.25
CA ALA A 220 16.06 6.18 0.32
C ALA A 220 17.51 6.48 -0.10
N LEU A 221 17.73 6.64 -1.41
CA LEU A 221 19.05 6.86 -2.00
C LEU A 221 19.50 8.31 -1.78
N LEU A 222 20.14 8.56 -0.66
CA LEU A 222 20.54 9.90 -0.26
C LEU A 222 21.76 10.36 -1.08
N PRO A 223 21.74 11.60 -1.61
CA PRO A 223 22.92 12.21 -2.23
C PRO A 223 23.95 12.52 -1.14
N LYS A 224 25.23 12.40 -1.47
CA LYS A 224 26.31 12.79 -0.55
C LYS A 224 26.45 14.30 -0.45
N GLU A 225 26.18 14.98 -1.56
CA GLU A 225 26.31 16.43 -1.65
C GLU A 225 25.32 16.98 -2.68
N LEU A 226 24.64 18.05 -2.35
CA LEU A 226 23.74 18.78 -3.23
C LEU A 226 24.26 20.20 -3.43
N PRO A 227 24.10 20.78 -4.63
CA PRO A 227 24.53 22.16 -4.87
C PRO A 227 23.63 23.15 -4.13
N HIS A 228 24.17 24.31 -3.83
CA HIS A 228 23.42 25.43 -3.30
C HIS A 228 22.42 25.95 -4.35
N LEU A 229 21.21 26.28 -3.90
CA LEU A 229 20.14 26.81 -4.74
C LEU A 229 20.21 28.34 -4.78
N VAL A 230 20.40 28.90 -5.97
CA VAL A 230 20.18 30.33 -6.21
C VAL A 230 18.89 30.50 -7.00
N PHE A 231 17.91 31.18 -6.42
CA PHE A 231 16.60 31.39 -7.01
C PHE A 231 16.37 32.87 -7.31
N ASN A 232 16.36 33.21 -8.60
CA ASN A 232 15.98 34.51 -9.09
C ASN A 232 14.52 34.49 -9.51
N TYR A 233 13.61 35.22 -8.85
CA TYR A 233 12.20 35.01 -9.08
C TYR A 233 11.41 36.27 -9.45
N LYS A 234 10.43 36.03 -10.31
CA LYS A 234 9.39 36.98 -10.69
C LYS A 234 8.23 36.82 -9.71
N ARG A 235 7.93 37.85 -8.93
CA ARG A 235 6.92 37.82 -7.88
C ARG A 235 5.57 37.34 -8.37
N SER A 236 5.09 37.89 -9.50
CA SER A 236 3.78 37.52 -10.06
C SER A 236 3.66 36.04 -10.47
N GLU A 237 4.76 35.40 -10.89
CA GLU A 237 4.77 33.99 -11.23
C GLU A 237 4.67 33.11 -9.97
N VAL A 238 5.44 33.43 -8.95
CA VAL A 238 5.40 32.70 -7.66
C VAL A 238 4.05 32.87 -6.97
N GLU A 239 3.49 34.09 -6.96
CA GLU A 239 2.18 34.37 -6.38
C GLU A 239 1.06 33.60 -7.11
N ALA A 240 1.09 33.57 -8.45
CA ALA A 240 0.11 32.84 -9.25
C ALA A 240 0.15 31.33 -8.96
N ARG A 241 1.36 30.76 -8.91
CA ARG A 241 1.55 29.33 -8.60
C ARG A 241 1.18 29.00 -7.14
N SER A 242 1.53 29.86 -6.19
CA SER A 242 1.14 29.70 -4.80
C SER A 242 -0.38 29.69 -4.63
N LEU A 243 -1.10 30.56 -5.36
CA LEU A 243 -2.56 30.60 -5.34
C LEU A 243 -3.17 29.34 -5.96
N GLU A 244 -2.60 28.84 -7.06
CA GLU A 244 -3.03 27.60 -7.70
C GLU A 244 -2.82 26.39 -6.75
N MET A 245 -1.66 26.29 -6.12
CA MET A 245 -1.33 25.28 -5.11
C MET A 245 -2.32 25.31 -3.93
N GLN A 246 -2.59 26.50 -3.38
CA GLN A 246 -3.55 26.64 -2.28
C GLN A 246 -4.96 26.20 -2.69
N ARG A 247 -5.42 26.55 -3.90
CA ARG A 247 -6.71 26.08 -4.43
C ARG A 247 -6.76 24.57 -4.55
N HIS A 248 -5.67 23.96 -5.03
CA HIS A 248 -5.57 22.51 -5.13
C HIS A 248 -5.62 21.83 -3.75
N GLN A 249 -4.86 22.37 -2.79
CA GLN A 249 -4.87 21.85 -1.40
C GLN A 249 -6.21 22.02 -0.69
N MET A 250 -6.96 23.08 -0.98
CA MET A 250 -8.32 23.27 -0.46
C MET A 250 -9.34 22.32 -1.11
N ALA A 251 -9.10 21.91 -2.35
CA ALA A 251 -9.97 20.95 -3.05
C ALA A 251 -9.70 19.50 -2.63
N ILE A 252 -8.48 19.22 -2.20
CA ILE A 252 -8.10 17.97 -1.54
C ILE A 252 -8.30 18.21 -0.04
N ALA A 253 -9.37 17.70 0.55
CA ALA A 253 -9.57 17.73 2.00
C ALA A 253 -8.27 17.27 2.70
N PRO A 254 -7.89 17.83 3.88
CA PRO A 254 -6.59 17.58 4.49
C PRO A 254 -6.41 16.09 4.81
N VAL A 255 -5.77 15.39 3.89
CA VAL A 255 -5.34 14.01 4.07
C VAL A 255 -4.09 14.09 4.96
N LYS A 256 -4.24 13.82 6.24
CA LYS A 256 -3.10 13.66 7.14
C LYS A 256 -2.37 12.38 6.77
N HIS A 257 -1.27 12.51 6.04
CA HIS A 257 -0.32 11.42 5.81
C HIS A 257 0.47 11.15 7.09
N GLU A 258 -0.11 10.41 8.00
CA GLU A 258 0.64 9.72 9.05
C GLU A 258 0.50 8.22 8.82
N LEU A 259 1.63 7.54 8.69
CA LEU A 259 1.72 6.09 8.88
C LEU A 259 1.23 5.78 10.30
N GLN A 260 -0.06 5.52 10.45
CA GLN A 260 -0.63 5.20 11.74
C GLN A 260 -0.42 3.72 12.04
N ILE A 261 0.55 3.46 12.88
CA ILE A 261 0.74 2.15 13.52
C ILE A 261 -0.40 1.97 14.53
N GLY A 262 -1.33 1.11 14.20
CA GLY A 262 -2.04 0.33 15.23
C GLY A 262 -3.20 0.96 15.99
N VAL A 263 -3.72 2.14 15.66
CA VAL A 263 -4.94 2.65 16.30
C VAL A 263 -5.89 3.22 15.24
N PHE A 264 -6.96 2.51 14.93
CA PHE A 264 -8.10 3.12 14.27
C PHE A 264 -8.72 4.13 15.21
N THR A 265 -8.64 5.39 14.85
CA THR A 265 -9.66 6.35 15.25
C THR A 265 -10.74 6.35 14.16
N ASP A 266 -11.99 6.54 14.53
CA ASP A 266 -13.11 6.63 13.58
C ASP A 266 -12.89 7.70 12.50
N GLU A 267 -11.94 8.62 12.71
CA GLU A 267 -11.52 9.69 11.80
C GLU A 267 -10.57 9.24 10.68
N ALA A 268 -9.80 8.14 10.88
CA ALA A 268 -8.83 7.66 9.87
C ALA A 268 -9.48 6.90 8.70
N THR A 269 -10.75 6.52 8.84
CA THR A 269 -11.50 5.77 7.83
C THR A 269 -12.20 6.65 6.79
N GLU A 270 -12.25 7.97 6.98
CA GLU A 270 -12.91 8.88 6.04
C GLU A 270 -12.09 9.19 4.78
N GLU A 271 -10.78 8.86 4.77
CA GLU A 271 -9.86 9.30 3.73
C GLU A 271 -9.72 8.36 2.52
N ALA A 272 -10.08 7.09 2.67
CA ALA A 272 -10.05 6.14 1.57
C ALA A 272 -11.47 5.77 1.14
N VAL A 273 -11.80 6.04 -0.12
CA VAL A 273 -13.09 5.61 -0.67
C VAL A 273 -13.08 4.09 -0.78
N PRO A 274 -13.97 3.36 -0.06
CA PRO A 274 -14.02 1.92 -0.16
C PRO A 274 -14.38 1.51 -1.57
N LEU A 275 -13.81 0.39 -2.04
CA LEU A 275 -14.19 -0.19 -3.32
C LEU A 275 -15.70 -0.49 -3.30
N ALA A 276 -16.38 -0.17 -4.40
CA ALA A 276 -17.81 -0.44 -4.54
C ALA A 276 -18.11 -1.93 -4.31
N TYR A 277 -19.30 -2.24 -3.77
CA TYR A 277 -19.65 -3.62 -3.48
C TYR A 277 -19.62 -4.49 -4.73
N SER A 278 -18.86 -5.56 -4.66
CA SER A 278 -18.87 -6.66 -5.63
C SER A 278 -18.71 -7.98 -4.88
N PRO A 279 -19.68 -8.88 -4.98
CA PRO A 279 -19.59 -10.18 -4.34
C PRO A 279 -18.74 -11.18 -5.13
N MET A 280 -18.18 -10.78 -6.27
CA MET A 280 -17.44 -11.68 -7.14
C MET A 280 -16.05 -12.00 -6.58
N VAL A 281 -15.69 -13.27 -6.54
CA VAL A 281 -14.35 -13.77 -6.21
C VAL A 281 -13.86 -14.64 -7.36
N PHE A 282 -12.77 -14.27 -8.01
CA PHE A 282 -12.24 -14.94 -9.22
C PHE A 282 -13.29 -15.13 -10.32
N GLY A 283 -14.19 -14.15 -10.51
CA GLY A 283 -15.28 -14.25 -11.47
C GLY A 283 -16.45 -15.17 -11.06
N THR A 284 -16.42 -15.69 -9.83
CA THR A 284 -17.47 -16.57 -9.29
C THR A 284 -18.34 -15.81 -8.30
N SER A 285 -19.66 -15.92 -8.43
CA SER A 285 -20.62 -15.39 -7.47
C SER A 285 -20.65 -16.23 -6.19
N PRO A 286 -21.04 -15.66 -5.04
CA PRO A 286 -21.27 -16.46 -3.84
C PRO A 286 -22.40 -17.48 -4.07
N ASP A 287 -22.31 -18.61 -3.41
CA ASP A 287 -23.38 -19.61 -3.40
C ASP A 287 -24.62 -19.11 -2.67
N LEU A 288 -24.43 -18.32 -1.63
CA LEU A 288 -25.49 -17.67 -0.86
C LEU A 288 -25.07 -16.24 -0.51
N THR A 289 -26.03 -15.35 -0.63
CA THR A 289 -25.93 -13.96 -0.14
C THR A 289 -27.12 -13.68 0.76
N TYR A 290 -26.84 -13.26 1.99
CA TYR A 290 -27.85 -12.79 2.93
C TYR A 290 -27.76 -11.26 2.97
N ASN A 291 -28.80 -10.58 2.47
CA ASN A 291 -29.00 -9.15 2.63
C ASN A 291 -29.72 -8.94 3.97
N LEU A 292 -29.01 -8.44 4.98
CA LEU A 292 -29.59 -8.35 6.33
C LEU A 292 -30.69 -7.30 6.46
N ASP A 293 -30.91 -6.46 5.45
CA ASP A 293 -32.07 -5.55 5.41
C ASP A 293 -33.40 -6.27 5.16
N GLU A 294 -33.35 -7.49 4.61
CA GLU A 294 -34.53 -8.32 4.32
C GLU A 294 -34.94 -9.21 5.49
N TYR A 295 -34.15 -9.23 6.58
CA TYR A 295 -34.36 -10.09 7.72
C TYR A 295 -34.70 -9.29 8.99
N ARG A 296 -35.31 -9.98 9.97
CA ARG A 296 -35.47 -9.41 11.30
C ARG A 296 -34.09 -9.08 11.87
N GLN A 297 -33.91 -7.87 12.37
CA GLN A 297 -32.65 -7.41 12.95
C GLN A 297 -32.37 -8.11 14.29
N PHE A 298 -31.15 -8.61 14.41
CA PHE A 298 -30.55 -9.11 15.65
C PHE A 298 -29.43 -8.17 16.11
N PHE A 299 -29.04 -8.31 17.37
CA PHE A 299 -27.98 -7.46 17.93
C PHE A 299 -26.59 -7.98 17.63
N THR A 300 -26.42 -9.30 17.49
CA THR A 300 -25.10 -9.92 17.31
C THR A 300 -25.04 -10.80 16.06
N ILE A 301 -23.84 -10.89 15.46
CA ILE A 301 -23.60 -11.83 14.36
C ILE A 301 -23.88 -13.27 14.80
N ARG A 302 -23.60 -13.61 16.07
CA ARG A 302 -23.91 -14.94 16.62
C ARG A 302 -25.37 -15.31 16.44
N GLU A 303 -26.29 -14.40 16.77
CA GLU A 303 -27.73 -14.61 16.63
C GLU A 303 -28.12 -14.79 15.15
N VAL A 304 -27.58 -13.93 14.26
CA VAL A 304 -27.82 -14.02 12.81
C VAL A 304 -27.37 -15.38 12.24
N LEU A 305 -26.18 -15.84 12.62
CA LEU A 305 -25.66 -17.12 12.12
C LEU A 305 -26.49 -18.31 12.62
N VAL A 306 -26.99 -18.27 13.84
CA VAL A 306 -27.83 -19.35 14.40
C VAL A 306 -29.20 -19.40 13.75
N GLU A 307 -29.82 -18.22 13.50
CA GLU A 307 -31.21 -18.14 13.05
C GLU A 307 -31.37 -18.23 11.52
N TYR A 308 -30.36 -17.76 10.73
CA TYR A 308 -30.52 -17.62 9.29
C TYR A 308 -29.50 -18.38 8.46
N VAL A 309 -28.34 -18.75 9.02
CA VAL A 309 -27.21 -19.25 8.23
C VAL A 309 -26.91 -20.71 8.55
N ASP A 310 -27.72 -21.63 8.03
CA ASP A 310 -27.66 -23.06 8.34
C ASP A 310 -26.36 -23.75 7.92
N CYS A 311 -25.70 -23.25 6.86
CA CYS A 311 -24.49 -23.86 6.30
C CYS A 311 -23.20 -23.46 7.03
N VAL A 312 -23.25 -22.60 8.05
CA VAL A 312 -22.10 -22.22 8.87
C VAL A 312 -22.17 -22.90 10.21
N ARG A 313 -21.11 -23.62 10.56
CA ARG A 313 -20.97 -24.32 11.84
C ARG A 313 -19.88 -23.70 12.70
N LYS A 314 -20.21 -23.45 13.96
CA LYS A 314 -19.24 -23.06 14.98
C LYS A 314 -18.62 -24.33 15.57
N VAL A 315 -17.29 -24.44 15.50
CA VAL A 315 -16.52 -25.55 16.09
C VAL A 315 -15.46 -25.00 17.03
N LYS A 316 -15.01 -25.84 17.97
CA LYS A 316 -13.84 -25.53 18.81
C LYS A 316 -12.69 -26.42 18.35
N ASN A 317 -11.56 -25.80 17.99
CA ASN A 317 -10.31 -26.48 17.64
C ASN A 317 -9.19 -25.91 18.51
N ASN A 318 -8.47 -26.75 19.22
CA ASN A 318 -7.39 -26.35 20.14
C ASN A 318 -7.78 -25.22 21.12
N GLY A 319 -9.02 -25.26 21.63
CA GLY A 319 -9.54 -24.25 22.56
C GLY A 319 -10.03 -22.95 21.91
N ARG A 320 -9.84 -22.78 20.59
CA ARG A 320 -10.30 -21.61 19.83
C ARG A 320 -11.57 -21.90 19.06
N THR A 321 -12.39 -20.88 18.90
CA THR A 321 -13.59 -20.93 18.07
C THR A 321 -13.25 -20.69 16.62
N GLN A 322 -13.75 -21.57 15.76
CA GLN A 322 -13.66 -21.43 14.29
C GLN A 322 -15.06 -21.52 13.70
N LEU A 323 -15.25 -20.83 12.56
CA LEU A 323 -16.44 -20.97 11.72
C LEU A 323 -16.09 -21.82 10.51
N ILE A 324 -16.92 -22.81 10.21
CA ILE A 324 -16.73 -23.72 9.09
C ILE A 324 -17.94 -23.62 8.17
N VAL A 325 -17.68 -23.33 6.89
CA VAL A 325 -18.69 -23.42 5.82
C VAL A 325 -18.83 -24.88 5.39
N ARG A 326 -20.05 -25.42 5.52
CA ARG A 326 -20.40 -26.77 5.06
C ARG A 326 -21.45 -26.67 3.95
N ARG A 327 -20.99 -26.56 2.72
CA ARG A 327 -21.86 -26.61 1.56
C ARG A 327 -21.20 -27.43 0.45
N GLY A 328 -21.88 -28.50 0.03
CA GLY A 328 -21.35 -29.47 -0.91
C GLY A 328 -20.45 -30.50 -0.23
N GLU A 329 -20.96 -31.73 -0.09
CA GLU A 329 -20.19 -32.83 0.57
C GLU A 329 -19.01 -33.34 -0.28
N ASP A 330 -19.06 -33.13 -1.60
CA ASP A 330 -18.14 -33.74 -2.55
C ASP A 330 -16.72 -33.15 -2.59
N HIS A 331 -16.50 -31.99 -1.99
CA HIS A 331 -15.21 -31.29 -2.04
C HIS A 331 -14.71 -30.77 -0.68
N TYR A 332 -15.32 -31.22 0.42
CA TYR A 332 -14.87 -30.79 1.76
C TYR A 332 -13.55 -31.47 2.13
N ASN A 333 -12.50 -30.68 2.30
CA ASN A 333 -11.22 -31.12 2.83
C ASN A 333 -11.10 -30.74 4.31
N PRO A 334 -11.18 -31.69 5.26
CA PRO A 334 -11.16 -31.38 6.69
C PRO A 334 -9.81 -30.78 7.19
N SER A 335 -8.77 -30.85 6.36
CA SER A 335 -7.46 -30.26 6.67
C SER A 335 -7.36 -28.78 6.37
N LEU A 336 -8.35 -28.20 5.63
CA LEU A 336 -8.38 -26.79 5.28
C LEU A 336 -9.36 -26.04 6.17
N SER A 337 -9.00 -24.82 6.55
CA SER A 337 -9.85 -23.88 7.29
C SER A 337 -10.78 -23.11 6.34
N THR A 338 -11.84 -22.53 6.86
CA THR A 338 -12.65 -21.54 6.17
C THR A 338 -12.00 -20.16 6.33
N LEU A 339 -11.88 -19.41 5.24
CA LEU A 339 -11.44 -18.02 5.28
C LEU A 339 -12.60 -17.14 5.74
N VAL A 340 -12.48 -16.54 6.91
CA VAL A 340 -13.47 -15.62 7.45
C VAL A 340 -12.98 -14.20 7.29
N LEU A 341 -13.79 -13.36 6.64
CA LEU A 341 -13.44 -11.97 6.31
C LEU A 341 -14.51 -11.01 6.83
N ILE A 342 -14.09 -9.80 7.20
CA ILE A 342 -14.96 -8.63 7.41
C ILE A 342 -14.40 -7.47 6.57
N ASP A 343 -15.20 -6.92 5.66
CA ASP A 343 -14.76 -5.91 4.67
C ASP A 343 -13.41 -6.27 4.02
N GLY A 344 -13.23 -7.54 3.63
CA GLY A 344 -12.01 -8.07 3.04
C GLY A 344 -10.88 -8.38 4.04
N MET A 345 -10.94 -7.89 5.27
CA MET A 345 -9.93 -8.14 6.31
C MET A 345 -10.12 -9.54 6.92
N PRO A 346 -9.05 -10.34 7.08
CA PRO A 346 -9.14 -11.64 7.74
C PRO A 346 -9.46 -11.50 9.24
N VAL A 347 -10.34 -12.37 9.72
CA VAL A 347 -10.74 -12.44 11.12
C VAL A 347 -9.97 -13.56 11.83
N VAL A 348 -9.17 -13.21 12.82
CA VAL A 348 -8.45 -14.16 13.69
C VAL A 348 -9.25 -14.46 14.95
N ASP A 349 -9.81 -13.43 15.58
CA ASP A 349 -10.67 -13.61 16.76
C ASP A 349 -12.17 -13.75 16.36
N VAL A 350 -12.57 -14.99 16.11
CA VAL A 350 -13.96 -15.30 15.75
C VAL A 350 -14.95 -14.94 16.86
N GLU A 351 -14.60 -15.05 18.15
CA GLU A 351 -15.53 -14.70 19.25
C GLU A 351 -15.81 -13.20 19.27
N ARG A 352 -14.84 -12.38 18.93
CA ARG A 352 -15.02 -10.94 18.75
C ARG A 352 -15.98 -10.64 17.60
N LEU A 353 -15.80 -11.29 16.43
CA LEU A 353 -16.71 -11.17 15.31
C LEU A 353 -18.13 -11.58 15.69
N LEU A 354 -18.29 -12.71 16.38
CA LEU A 354 -19.59 -13.20 16.80
C LEU A 354 -20.34 -12.25 17.76
N SER A 355 -19.64 -11.40 18.51
CA SER A 355 -20.20 -10.37 19.38
C SER A 355 -20.36 -9.00 18.70
N TYR A 356 -19.94 -8.85 17.46
CA TYR A 356 -20.08 -7.61 16.70
C TYR A 356 -21.56 -7.30 16.40
N ASP A 357 -21.91 -5.99 16.36
CA ASP A 357 -23.26 -5.51 16.11
C ASP A 357 -23.72 -5.85 14.68
N ALA A 358 -24.61 -6.82 14.56
CA ALA A 358 -25.12 -7.30 13.28
C ALA A 358 -25.86 -6.22 12.48
N ARG A 359 -26.39 -5.17 13.10
CA ARG A 359 -27.06 -4.06 12.41
C ARG A 359 -26.11 -3.23 11.54
N ARG A 360 -24.81 -3.36 11.78
CA ARG A 360 -23.75 -2.72 10.96
C ARG A 360 -23.37 -3.54 9.74
N ILE A 361 -23.75 -4.82 9.68
CA ILE A 361 -23.55 -5.68 8.52
C ILE A 361 -24.66 -5.45 7.51
N HIS A 362 -24.29 -5.35 6.24
CA HIS A 362 -25.21 -5.27 5.12
C HIS A 362 -25.37 -6.64 4.46
N TYR A 363 -24.24 -7.29 4.11
CA TYR A 363 -24.26 -8.59 3.45
C TYR A 363 -23.44 -9.63 4.21
N ILE A 364 -23.90 -10.89 4.14
CA ILE A 364 -23.10 -12.08 4.45
C ILE A 364 -23.05 -12.91 3.19
N ASN A 365 -21.86 -13.05 2.60
CA ASN A 365 -21.62 -13.85 1.41
C ASN A 365 -20.93 -15.15 1.79
N ILE A 366 -21.40 -16.26 1.21
CA ILE A 366 -20.88 -17.61 1.45
C ILE A 366 -20.47 -18.24 0.15
N TYR A 367 -19.25 -18.73 0.13
CA TYR A 367 -18.65 -19.45 -0.99
C TYR A 367 -18.24 -20.82 -0.49
N GLY A 368 -18.89 -21.88 -0.99
CA GLY A 368 -18.76 -23.25 -0.48
C GLY A 368 -17.65 -24.08 -1.15
N GLY A 369 -16.98 -23.52 -2.16
CA GLY A 369 -15.92 -24.22 -2.88
C GLY A 369 -14.56 -24.19 -2.17
N GLN A 370 -13.56 -24.78 -2.81
CA GLN A 370 -12.17 -24.62 -2.42
C GLN A 370 -11.57 -23.41 -3.15
N TYR A 371 -10.86 -22.57 -2.42
CA TYR A 371 -10.26 -21.34 -2.94
C TYR A 371 -8.78 -21.29 -2.61
N THR A 372 -7.98 -20.77 -3.55
CA THR A 372 -6.53 -20.60 -3.38
C THR A 372 -6.18 -19.12 -3.53
N PHE A 373 -5.48 -18.57 -2.55
CA PHE A 373 -5.00 -17.19 -2.52
C PHE A 373 -3.47 -17.17 -2.33
N GLY A 374 -2.74 -17.14 -3.44
CA GLY A 374 -1.29 -17.27 -3.38
C GLY A 374 -0.87 -18.66 -2.92
N ASN A 375 -0.28 -18.77 -1.73
CA ASN A 375 0.16 -20.05 -1.16
C ASN A 375 -0.90 -20.73 -0.29
N GLY A 376 -1.99 -20.03 0.06
CA GLY A 376 -3.03 -20.53 0.94
C GLY A 376 -4.17 -21.22 0.20
N ALA A 377 -4.70 -22.28 0.79
CA ALA A 377 -5.91 -22.96 0.32
C ALA A 377 -6.94 -22.98 1.45
N TYR A 378 -8.19 -22.70 1.09
CA TYR A 378 -9.30 -22.58 2.03
C TYR A 378 -10.49 -23.42 1.61
N ASN A 379 -11.19 -23.94 2.59
CA ASN A 379 -12.41 -24.71 2.42
C ASN A 379 -13.63 -23.81 2.66
N GLY A 380 -13.96 -23.04 1.65
CA GLY A 380 -14.99 -22.02 1.68
C GLY A 380 -14.48 -20.64 2.18
N ILE A 381 -15.27 -19.62 1.84
CA ILE A 381 -15.10 -18.26 2.29
C ILE A 381 -16.40 -17.80 2.96
N LEU A 382 -16.28 -17.15 4.11
CA LEU A 382 -17.38 -16.49 4.80
C LEU A 382 -17.05 -15.01 4.90
N SER A 383 -17.71 -14.17 4.12
CA SER A 383 -17.44 -12.75 4.03
C SER A 383 -18.58 -11.93 4.61
N PHE A 384 -18.27 -11.13 5.60
CA PHE A 384 -19.14 -10.11 6.19
C PHE A 384 -18.82 -8.77 5.56
N VAL A 385 -19.82 -8.08 5.03
CA VAL A 385 -19.67 -6.74 4.43
C VAL A 385 -20.44 -5.76 5.29
N THR A 386 -19.72 -4.78 5.85
CA THR A 386 -20.38 -3.72 6.64
C THR A 386 -21.07 -2.72 5.71
N ARG A 387 -21.97 -1.90 6.26
CA ARG A 387 -22.71 -0.88 5.49
C ARG A 387 -21.78 0.19 4.90
N SER A 388 -20.66 0.46 5.56
CA SER A 388 -19.67 1.45 5.10
C SER A 388 -18.55 0.84 4.25
N GLY A 389 -18.29 -0.45 4.37
CA GLY A 389 -17.12 -1.10 3.78
C GLY A 389 -15.78 -0.67 4.41
N GLN A 390 -15.81 -0.08 5.60
CA GLN A 390 -14.66 0.55 6.25
C GLN A 390 -14.43 0.03 7.67
N LEU A 391 -14.78 -1.22 7.95
CA LEU A 391 -14.61 -1.83 9.27
C LEU A 391 -15.23 -1.04 10.43
N THR A 392 -16.35 -0.36 10.22
CA THR A 392 -16.96 0.58 11.18
C THR A 392 -17.06 -0.02 12.58
N ASN A 393 -16.35 0.56 13.54
CA ASN A 393 -16.23 0.08 14.94
C ASN A 393 -15.71 -1.37 15.09
N TYR A 394 -15.18 -1.98 14.03
CA TYR A 394 -14.44 -3.22 14.10
C TYR A 394 -12.95 -2.88 14.06
N ARG A 395 -12.35 -2.66 15.22
CA ARG A 395 -10.91 -2.36 15.34
C ARG A 395 -10.12 -3.52 14.78
N THR A 396 -8.99 -3.23 14.15
CA THR A 396 -8.04 -4.27 13.74
C THR A 396 -7.67 -5.13 14.96
N GLU A 397 -7.46 -6.39 14.67
CA GLU A 397 -6.99 -7.30 15.69
C GLU A 397 -5.57 -6.91 16.14
N PRO A 398 -5.18 -7.26 17.38
CA PRO A 398 -3.81 -7.03 17.85
C PRO A 398 -2.79 -7.60 16.87
N ASN A 399 -1.66 -6.93 16.72
CA ASN A 399 -0.54 -7.34 15.88
C ASN A 399 -0.76 -7.21 14.36
N MET A 400 -1.92 -6.76 13.88
CA MET A 400 -2.12 -6.37 12.48
C MET A 400 -1.66 -4.94 12.24
N GLN A 401 -1.13 -4.68 11.04
CA GLN A 401 -0.86 -3.32 10.59
C GLN A 401 -1.92 -2.89 9.59
N TYR A 402 -2.54 -1.73 9.82
CA TYR A 402 -3.40 -1.05 8.88
C TYR A 402 -2.69 0.20 8.35
N LEU A 403 -2.74 0.42 7.05
CA LEU A 403 -2.18 1.61 6.41
C LEU A 403 -2.90 1.91 5.09
N VAL A 404 -2.81 3.15 4.62
CA VAL A 404 -3.19 3.52 3.25
C VAL A 404 -1.94 3.41 2.38
N TYR A 405 -2.05 2.67 1.29
CA TYR A 405 -0.96 2.42 0.37
C TYR A 405 -1.32 2.88 -1.04
N ASP A 406 -0.35 3.53 -1.70
CA ASP A 406 -0.51 4.00 -3.08
C ASP A 406 0.10 2.95 -4.03
N PHE A 407 -0.79 2.12 -4.59
CA PHE A 407 -0.41 1.08 -5.54
C PHE A 407 -0.04 1.70 -6.90
N PRO A 408 0.86 1.05 -7.68
CA PRO A 408 1.24 1.53 -9.01
C PRO A 408 0.01 1.78 -9.90
N GLN A 409 0.01 2.92 -10.60
CA GLN A 409 -1.07 3.32 -11.50
C GLN A 409 -0.81 2.84 -12.92
#